data_2b0d0b54d551209336a45bafdb56b1ac
#
_entry.id   2b0d0b54d551209336a45bafdb56b1ac
#
_cell.length_a   1.000
_cell.length_b   1.000
_cell.length_c   1.000
_cell.angle_alpha   90.00
_cell.angle_beta   90.00
_cell.angle_gamma   90.00
#
_symmetry.space_group_name_H-M   'P 1'
#
loop_
_entity.id
_entity.type
_entity.pdbx_description
1 polymer ?
#
loop_
_entity_poly.entity_id
_entity_poly.type
_entity_poly.pdbx_seq_one_letter_code
_entity_poly.pdbx_strand_id
1 'polypeptide(L)'
;MKKTSGRKKSLALVLCLSFTMMLSACGGGNNNNAAPTDPPAATTSPTADNTEKATTAPSTEPTGSPLELAMKGDYKGTKVTMFGPFVDADQVKFENSIKEFEEKTGIDIQYEGSKEFEATINIRVDGGNAPDIADFPQPGLLASIAKTGKVIDLTNVLDQAKLTANYNKSWLDMSNMDGKDGKIMAGIWNRSNVKSLVWYPKKQFDEAGYKVPETWDEMMALTEQIAKDGDPAWAIGIESGAATGWPATDWVENIMLRTTTPENYDKWVKGELPFTSPEVKNAVEVMSKIWLNKDYVYGGAKSIVTTSFGDAPAPMFNNPPKAWFNMLGNFITSFFPETAKVDVDYDWFYLPPIDPQYGKPVLVAGDIYAMFNDRPEVRAVMEFFTTGESIKSWVQSGGVIAPMNDASLDWYTSESDRRMAKLVQDASTLRFDGSDLMPGKVGAGTFWKGMTDYVSGTATLDQALEQIQSGWNN
;
A
#
# COMPACT_ATOMS: atom_id res chain seq x y z
N MET A 1 18.22 62.11 -15.51
CA MET A 1 16.83 62.42 -15.94
C MET A 1 15.95 61.31 -15.43
N LYS A 2 15.30 61.45 -14.33
CA LYS A 2 13.88 61.77 -14.00
C LYS A 2 12.87 61.12 -14.95
N LYS A 3 12.07 60.13 -14.44
CA LYS A 3 10.64 60.18 -14.04
C LYS A 3 10.13 58.77 -13.81
N THR A 4 9.68 58.38 -12.66
CA THR A 4 8.35 58.44 -11.97
C THR A 4 7.38 57.40 -12.49
N SER A 5 7.02 56.43 -11.65
CA SER A 5 5.82 56.39 -10.76
C SER A 5 4.59 55.78 -11.39
N GLY A 6 4.00 54.78 -10.75
CA GLY A 6 2.67 54.25 -11.04
C GLY A 6 2.24 53.09 -10.13
N ARG A 7 1.97 53.41 -8.85
CA ARG A 7 1.18 52.52 -7.95
C ARG A 7 -0.27 52.48 -8.41
N LYS A 8 -0.83 51.29 -8.65
CA LYS A 8 -2.29 51.10 -8.62
C LYS A 8 -2.64 50.12 -7.51
N LYS A 9 -3.33 50.66 -6.51
CA LYS A 9 -4.07 49.92 -5.48
C LYS A 9 -5.35 49.41 -6.11
N SER A 10 -5.70 48.14 -5.91
CA SER A 10 -7.04 47.62 -6.16
C SER A 10 -7.62 47.10 -4.85
N LEU A 11 -8.79 47.59 -4.61
CA LEU A 11 -9.65 47.51 -3.43
C LEU A 11 -10.29 46.15 -3.35
N ALA A 12 -10.23 45.50 -2.20
CA ALA A 12 -10.99 44.30 -1.88
C ALA A 12 -12.45 44.67 -1.51
N LEU A 13 -13.40 44.06 -2.19
CA LEU A 13 -14.81 44.16 -1.85
C LEU A 13 -15.24 42.86 -1.12
N VAL A 14 -15.51 42.99 0.18
CA VAL A 14 -16.10 41.97 1.01
C VAL A 14 -17.61 42.02 0.83
N LEU A 15 -18.24 40.94 0.41
CA LEU A 15 -19.69 40.80 0.39
C LEU A 15 -20.12 39.77 1.43
N CYS A 16 -20.60 40.27 2.58
CA CYS A 16 -21.33 39.47 3.57
C CYS A 16 -22.75 39.20 3.08
N LEU A 17 -23.15 37.93 2.96
CA LEU A 17 -24.55 37.55 2.86
C LEU A 17 -24.96 36.82 4.13
N SER A 18 -25.74 37.53 4.92
CA SER A 18 -26.49 37.03 6.08
C SER A 18 -27.72 36.28 5.59
N PHE A 19 -27.93 35.03 6.00
CA PHE A 19 -29.18 34.34 5.78
C PHE A 19 -29.88 34.10 7.11
N THR A 20 -31.02 34.74 7.27
CA THR A 20 -31.89 34.79 8.44
C THR A 20 -32.74 33.52 8.54
N MET A 21 -32.76 32.90 9.72
CA MET A 21 -33.74 31.87 10.10
C MET A 21 -35.10 32.48 10.30
N MET A 22 -36.12 31.83 9.75
CA MET A 22 -37.52 31.98 10.23
C MET A 22 -37.99 30.69 10.87
N LEU A 23 -38.21 30.76 12.18
CA LEU A 23 -39.05 29.87 12.96
C LEU A 23 -40.53 30.21 12.68
N SER A 24 -41.38 29.21 12.47
CA SER A 24 -42.80 29.31 12.70
C SER A 24 -43.29 28.10 13.48
N ALA A 25 -43.67 28.36 14.73
CA ALA A 25 -44.41 27.46 15.59
C ALA A 25 -45.87 27.89 15.61
N CYS A 26 -46.77 26.89 15.72
CA CYS A 26 -48.13 26.89 16.30
C CYS A 26 -48.79 25.58 15.88
N GLY A 27 -49.35 24.69 16.70
CA GLY A 27 -49.91 24.86 18.01
C GLY A 27 -51.32 24.21 18.05
N GLY A 28 -51.55 23.32 19.03
CA GLY A 28 -52.87 22.87 19.48
C GLY A 28 -53.39 21.61 18.77
N GLY A 29 -53.71 20.50 19.40
CA GLY A 29 -54.32 20.25 20.70
C GLY A 29 -55.61 19.44 20.56
N ASN A 30 -55.66 18.31 21.15
CA ASN A 30 -56.77 17.73 21.95
C ASN A 30 -57.23 16.30 21.62
N ASN A 31 -57.02 15.46 22.59
CA ASN A 31 -57.72 14.28 23.11
C ASN A 31 -59.03 13.81 22.40
N ASN A 32 -59.12 12.46 22.22
CA ASN A 32 -60.03 11.68 23.07
C ASN A 32 -59.90 10.17 22.85
N ASN A 33 -60.00 9.47 23.98
CA ASN A 33 -60.14 8.04 24.20
C ASN A 33 -61.26 7.38 23.42
N ALA A 34 -61.09 6.11 23.01
CA ALA A 34 -61.98 5.01 23.32
C ALA A 34 -61.36 3.66 22.91
N ALA A 35 -61.42 2.72 23.83
CA ALA A 35 -60.97 1.33 23.72
C ALA A 35 -62.14 0.43 23.24
N PRO A 36 -62.03 -0.91 23.23
CA PRO A 36 -61.97 -1.78 22.06
C PRO A 36 -63.25 -2.57 21.84
N THR A 37 -63.47 -3.19 20.69
CA THR A 37 -64.44 -4.26 20.52
C THR A 37 -63.89 -5.35 19.62
N ASP A 38 -64.01 -6.57 20.16
CA ASP A 38 -63.66 -7.88 19.60
C ASP A 38 -64.60 -8.32 18.44
N PRO A 39 -64.25 -9.45 17.74
CA PRO A 39 -64.65 -9.74 16.37
C PRO A 39 -65.92 -10.56 16.21
N PRO A 40 -66.44 -10.74 15.01
CA PRO A 40 -67.29 -11.90 14.77
C PRO A 40 -66.70 -12.93 13.76
N ALA A 41 -67.14 -14.12 13.99
CA ALA A 41 -66.70 -15.40 13.58
C ALA A 41 -66.87 -15.77 12.08
N ALA A 42 -66.19 -16.84 11.77
CA ALA A 42 -66.12 -17.65 10.58
C ALA A 42 -67.43 -17.93 9.82
N THR A 43 -67.30 -17.98 8.48
CA THR A 43 -68.18 -18.77 7.65
C THR A 43 -67.37 -19.62 6.64
N THR A 44 -67.69 -20.88 6.60
CA THR A 44 -67.08 -21.98 5.85
C THR A 44 -67.43 -22.03 4.37
N SER A 45 -66.43 -22.33 3.57
CA SER A 45 -66.32 -23.17 2.33
C SER A 45 -67.40 -23.13 1.22
N PRO A 46 -67.05 -23.42 -0.06
CA PRO A 46 -66.49 -24.71 -0.44
C PRO A 46 -65.33 -24.70 -1.47
N THR A 47 -64.65 -25.82 -1.46
CA THR A 47 -63.64 -26.43 -2.30
C THR A 47 -63.93 -26.29 -3.82
N ALA A 48 -62.92 -25.86 -4.57
CA ALA A 48 -62.73 -26.29 -5.94
C ALA A 48 -61.24 -26.61 -6.14
N ASP A 49 -61.01 -27.86 -6.35
CA ASP A 49 -59.78 -28.49 -6.74
C ASP A 49 -59.40 -28.04 -8.14
N ASN A 50 -58.23 -27.40 -8.27
CA ASN A 50 -57.60 -27.19 -9.57
C ASN A 50 -56.07 -27.34 -9.37
N THR A 51 -55.66 -28.57 -9.51
CA THR A 51 -54.26 -28.99 -9.56
C THR A 51 -53.67 -28.52 -10.88
N GLU A 52 -53.22 -27.27 -10.94
CA GLU A 52 -52.22 -26.86 -11.93
C GLU A 52 -50.82 -27.16 -11.35
N LYS A 53 -50.25 -28.24 -11.90
CA LYS A 53 -48.89 -28.63 -11.74
C LYS A 53 -47.98 -27.52 -12.27
N ALA A 54 -47.54 -26.61 -11.39
CA ALA A 54 -46.48 -25.67 -11.71
C ALA A 54 -45.22 -26.47 -12.05
N THR A 55 -44.97 -26.61 -13.32
CA THR A 55 -43.67 -27.08 -13.84
C THR A 55 -42.64 -25.99 -13.50
N THR A 56 -41.96 -26.18 -12.37
CA THR A 56 -40.72 -25.43 -12.12
C THR A 56 -39.75 -25.82 -13.23
N ALA A 57 -39.53 -24.91 -14.17
CA ALA A 57 -38.40 -24.98 -15.08
C ALA A 57 -37.14 -25.11 -14.19
N PRO A 58 -36.22 -26.02 -14.49
CA PRO A 58 -34.95 -26.05 -13.78
C PRO A 58 -34.29 -24.69 -14.01
N SER A 59 -34.12 -23.92 -12.95
CA SER A 59 -33.18 -22.82 -12.91
C SER A 59 -31.80 -23.48 -13.13
N THR A 60 -31.33 -23.48 -14.36
CA THR A 60 -29.94 -23.77 -14.65
C THR A 60 -29.15 -22.60 -14.11
N GLU A 61 -28.69 -22.71 -12.86
CA GLU A 61 -27.61 -21.84 -12.41
C GLU A 61 -26.48 -21.94 -13.44
N PRO A 62 -25.90 -20.80 -13.85
CA PRO A 62 -24.83 -20.82 -14.84
C PRO A 62 -23.68 -21.68 -14.30
N THR A 63 -23.30 -22.71 -15.06
CA THR A 63 -22.19 -23.60 -14.70
C THR A 63 -20.87 -22.95 -15.08
N GLY A 64 -20.04 -22.63 -14.08
CA GLY A 64 -18.71 -22.04 -14.23
C GLY A 64 -18.33 -21.19 -13.02
N SER A 65 -17.04 -20.90 -12.87
CA SER A 65 -16.59 -19.93 -11.88
C SER A 65 -17.02 -18.51 -12.29
N PRO A 66 -17.07 -17.54 -11.34
CA PRO A 66 -17.37 -16.16 -11.67
C PRO A 66 -16.50 -15.59 -12.78
N LEU A 67 -15.19 -15.90 -12.81
CA LEU A 67 -14.27 -15.51 -13.86
C LEU A 67 -14.63 -16.15 -15.21
N GLU A 68 -14.95 -17.45 -15.23
CA GLU A 68 -15.38 -18.14 -16.46
C GLU A 68 -16.66 -17.54 -17.06
N LEU A 69 -17.60 -17.15 -16.20
CA LEU A 69 -18.85 -16.48 -16.61
C LEU A 69 -18.55 -15.06 -17.14
N ALA A 70 -17.69 -14.31 -16.47
CA ALA A 70 -17.24 -13.00 -16.95
C ALA A 70 -16.58 -13.09 -18.34
N MET A 71 -15.71 -14.08 -18.55
CA MET A 71 -15.05 -14.32 -19.85
C MET A 71 -16.03 -14.72 -20.97
N LYS A 72 -17.23 -15.22 -20.63
CA LYS A 72 -18.33 -15.43 -21.58
C LYS A 72 -19.16 -14.19 -21.84
N GLY A 73 -18.92 -13.09 -21.08
CA GLY A 73 -19.61 -11.82 -21.19
C GLY A 73 -20.89 -11.72 -20.35
N ASP A 74 -21.13 -12.63 -19.42
CA ASP A 74 -22.36 -12.66 -18.59
C ASP A 74 -22.49 -11.41 -17.70
N TYR A 75 -21.37 -10.72 -17.42
CA TYR A 75 -21.36 -9.47 -16.63
C TYR A 75 -21.02 -8.22 -17.44
N LYS A 76 -21.16 -8.29 -18.77
CA LYS A 76 -20.84 -7.16 -19.66
C LYS A 76 -21.65 -5.91 -19.33
N GLY A 77 -20.95 -4.78 -19.21
CA GLY A 77 -21.53 -3.47 -18.92
C GLY A 77 -21.74 -3.21 -17.43
N THR A 78 -21.33 -4.13 -16.56
CA THR A 78 -21.30 -3.88 -15.11
C THR A 78 -20.07 -3.07 -14.71
N LYS A 79 -20.12 -2.47 -13.53
CA LYS A 79 -19.04 -1.66 -12.96
C LYS A 79 -18.58 -2.24 -11.65
N VAL A 80 -17.26 -2.27 -11.46
CA VAL A 80 -16.61 -2.62 -10.20
C VAL A 80 -15.74 -1.46 -9.75
N THR A 81 -16.08 -0.86 -8.61
CA THR A 81 -15.31 0.25 -8.04
C THR A 81 -14.13 -0.28 -7.24
N MET A 82 -12.96 0.32 -7.43
CA MET A 82 -11.76 -0.01 -6.68
C MET A 82 -11.10 1.26 -6.15
N PHE A 83 -10.59 1.23 -4.90
CA PHE A 83 -9.92 2.35 -4.25
C PHE A 83 -8.59 1.92 -3.65
N GLY A 84 -7.53 2.69 -3.88
CA GLY A 84 -6.20 2.33 -3.40
C GLY A 84 -5.19 3.47 -3.46
N PRO A 85 -3.93 3.19 -3.08
CA PRO A 85 -2.87 4.18 -3.01
C PRO A 85 -2.16 4.45 -4.34
N PHE A 86 -2.40 3.65 -5.39
CA PHE A 86 -1.69 3.84 -6.65
C PHE A 86 -2.08 5.16 -7.30
N VAL A 87 -1.09 6.01 -7.51
CA VAL A 87 -1.22 7.31 -8.17
C VAL A 87 -0.15 7.46 -9.24
N ASP A 88 -0.28 8.49 -10.08
CA ASP A 88 0.71 8.85 -11.06
C ASP A 88 1.09 7.65 -11.98
N ALA A 89 2.37 7.30 -12.07
CA ALA A 89 2.86 6.23 -12.94
C ALA A 89 2.41 4.83 -12.51
N ASP A 90 2.25 4.57 -11.21
CA ASP A 90 1.78 3.28 -10.71
C ASP A 90 0.31 3.04 -11.07
N GLN A 91 -0.54 4.08 -10.99
CA GLN A 91 -1.93 4.00 -11.45
C GLN A 91 -2.02 3.65 -12.94
N VAL A 92 -1.22 4.30 -13.79
CA VAL A 92 -1.16 3.99 -15.23
C VAL A 92 -0.78 2.53 -15.49
N LYS A 93 0.20 2.01 -14.75
CA LYS A 93 0.62 0.59 -14.88
C LYS A 93 -0.46 -0.37 -14.41
N PHE A 94 -1.14 -0.05 -13.32
CA PHE A 94 -2.30 -0.82 -12.83
C PHE A 94 -3.41 -0.85 -13.87
N GLU A 95 -3.84 0.31 -14.38
CA GLU A 95 -4.90 0.41 -15.40
C GLU A 95 -4.54 -0.36 -16.67
N ASN A 96 -3.27 -0.32 -17.10
CA ASN A 96 -2.80 -1.13 -18.22
C ASN A 96 -2.86 -2.64 -17.93
N SER A 97 -2.69 -3.06 -16.67
CA SER A 97 -2.70 -4.48 -16.31
C SER A 97 -4.09 -5.11 -16.34
N ILE A 98 -5.13 -4.32 -16.12
CA ILE A 98 -6.53 -4.79 -16.13
C ILE A 98 -7.22 -4.63 -17.50
N LYS A 99 -6.64 -3.84 -18.40
CA LYS A 99 -7.25 -3.45 -19.68
C LYS A 99 -7.70 -4.62 -20.55
N GLU A 100 -6.88 -5.65 -20.68
CA GLU A 100 -7.20 -6.83 -21.49
C GLU A 100 -8.40 -7.61 -20.89
N PHE A 101 -8.47 -7.67 -19.56
CA PHE A 101 -9.61 -8.27 -18.86
C PHE A 101 -10.89 -7.49 -19.12
N GLU A 102 -10.86 -6.16 -19.00
CA GLU A 102 -12.00 -5.28 -19.28
C GLU A 102 -12.49 -5.42 -20.72
N GLU A 103 -11.56 -5.44 -21.70
CA GLU A 103 -11.88 -5.62 -23.12
C GLU A 103 -12.56 -6.97 -23.40
N LYS A 104 -12.10 -8.05 -22.73
CA LYS A 104 -12.64 -9.41 -22.91
C LYS A 104 -14.00 -9.61 -22.25
N THR A 105 -14.17 -9.08 -21.04
CA THR A 105 -15.36 -9.32 -20.21
C THR A 105 -16.42 -8.26 -20.38
N GLY A 106 -16.03 -7.04 -20.73
CA GLY A 106 -16.88 -5.84 -20.74
C GLY A 106 -17.28 -5.36 -19.35
N ILE A 107 -16.59 -5.82 -18.27
CA ILE A 107 -16.66 -5.25 -16.93
C ILE A 107 -15.80 -3.98 -16.92
N ASP A 108 -16.29 -2.89 -16.34
CA ASP A 108 -15.60 -1.60 -16.18
C ASP A 108 -15.06 -1.50 -14.75
N ILE A 109 -13.73 -1.66 -14.56
CA ILE A 109 -13.07 -1.53 -13.26
C ILE A 109 -12.67 -0.08 -13.05
N GLN A 110 -13.41 0.61 -12.20
CA GLN A 110 -13.21 2.04 -11.91
C GLN A 110 -12.25 2.21 -10.73
N TYR A 111 -10.96 2.35 -11.01
CA TYR A 111 -9.95 2.58 -9.99
C TYR A 111 -9.87 4.06 -9.61
N GLU A 112 -9.96 4.34 -8.31
CA GLU A 112 -9.70 5.65 -7.70
C GLU A 112 -8.39 5.57 -6.92
N GLY A 113 -7.33 6.22 -7.39
CA GLY A 113 -6.04 6.34 -6.70
C GLY A 113 -6.00 7.56 -5.79
N SER A 114 -5.44 7.42 -4.58
CA SER A 114 -5.37 8.54 -3.63
C SER A 114 -4.18 8.45 -2.70
N LYS A 115 -3.43 9.55 -2.57
CA LYS A 115 -2.39 9.72 -1.53
C LYS A 115 -2.97 9.83 -0.12
N GLU A 116 -4.30 9.97 -0.01
CA GLU A 116 -5.05 10.03 1.26
C GLU A 116 -5.78 8.70 1.55
N PHE A 117 -5.35 7.59 0.91
CA PHE A 117 -5.99 6.28 1.05
C PHE A 117 -6.08 5.86 2.51
N GLU A 118 -4.96 5.84 3.23
CA GLU A 118 -4.85 5.38 4.61
C GLU A 118 -5.70 6.21 5.59
N ALA A 119 -5.81 7.52 5.33
CA ALA A 119 -6.61 8.41 6.15
C ALA A 119 -8.12 8.26 5.91
N THR A 120 -8.53 7.81 4.71
CA THR A 120 -9.92 7.91 4.26
C THR A 120 -10.65 6.58 4.16
N ILE A 121 -9.94 5.45 3.99
CA ILE A 121 -10.58 4.14 3.78
C ILE A 121 -11.46 3.72 4.97
N ASN A 122 -11.00 3.90 6.21
CA ASN A 122 -11.80 3.60 7.41
C ASN A 122 -13.10 4.42 7.43
N ILE A 123 -13.01 5.71 7.08
CA ILE A 123 -14.16 6.63 7.05
C ILE A 123 -15.18 6.19 6.00
N ARG A 124 -14.72 5.79 4.80
CA ARG A 124 -15.59 5.27 3.73
C ARG A 124 -16.30 4.00 4.16
N VAL A 125 -15.55 3.05 4.72
CA VAL A 125 -16.09 1.76 5.19
C VAL A 125 -17.07 1.96 6.33
N ASP A 126 -16.77 2.83 7.30
CA ASP A 126 -17.65 3.12 8.44
C ASP A 126 -18.90 3.89 8.04
N GLY A 127 -18.79 4.78 7.08
CA GLY A 127 -19.88 5.56 6.52
C GLY A 127 -20.80 4.79 5.54
N GLY A 128 -20.50 3.51 5.26
CA GLY A 128 -21.29 2.70 4.31
C GLY A 128 -21.04 3.04 2.83
N ASN A 129 -19.92 3.72 2.54
CA ASN A 129 -19.49 4.10 1.17
C ASN A 129 -18.18 3.36 0.79
N ALA A 130 -18.02 2.12 1.26
CA ALA A 130 -16.91 1.28 0.85
C ALA A 130 -16.91 1.07 -0.68
N PRO A 131 -15.73 1.03 -1.33
CA PRO A 131 -15.63 0.56 -2.71
C PRO A 131 -16.01 -0.93 -2.78
N ASP A 132 -16.17 -1.47 -3.97
CA ASP A 132 -16.34 -2.92 -4.12
C ASP A 132 -15.08 -3.67 -3.69
N ILE A 133 -13.92 -3.14 -4.09
CA ILE A 133 -12.59 -3.67 -3.75
C ILE A 133 -11.72 -2.52 -3.25
N ALA A 134 -10.93 -2.76 -2.22
CA ALA A 134 -9.87 -1.83 -1.82
C ALA A 134 -8.51 -2.50 -1.81
N ASP A 135 -7.50 -1.74 -2.18
CA ASP A 135 -6.10 -2.14 -2.23
C ASP A 135 -5.36 -1.63 -1.01
N PHE A 136 -4.80 -2.55 -0.23
CA PHE A 136 -4.10 -2.24 1.02
C PHE A 136 -2.62 -2.62 0.91
N PRO A 137 -1.70 -1.66 0.91
CA PRO A 137 -0.29 -1.96 1.18
C PRO A 137 -0.04 -2.35 2.64
N GLN A 138 -0.96 -2.00 3.57
CA GLN A 138 -0.83 -2.28 5.00
C GLN A 138 -1.82 -3.36 5.45
N PRO A 139 -1.43 -4.64 5.53
CA PRO A 139 -2.28 -5.71 6.05
C PRO A 139 -2.72 -5.47 7.51
N GLY A 140 -1.95 -4.74 8.32
CA GLY A 140 -2.34 -4.35 9.67
C GLY A 140 -3.51 -3.36 9.71
N LEU A 141 -3.59 -2.45 8.73
CA LEU A 141 -4.76 -1.56 8.55
C LEU A 141 -5.98 -2.37 8.15
N LEU A 142 -5.85 -3.26 7.16
CA LEU A 142 -6.92 -4.17 6.75
C LEU A 142 -7.39 -5.06 7.90
N ALA A 143 -6.48 -5.62 8.70
CA ALA A 143 -6.81 -6.44 9.86
C ALA A 143 -7.66 -5.68 10.89
N SER A 144 -7.44 -4.36 11.04
CA SER A 144 -8.24 -3.51 11.90
C SER A 144 -9.68 -3.37 11.38
N ILE A 145 -9.87 -3.26 10.07
CA ILE A 145 -11.19 -3.20 9.42
C ILE A 145 -11.88 -4.58 9.46
N ALA A 146 -11.14 -5.67 9.25
CA ALA A 146 -11.67 -7.03 9.27
C ALA A 146 -12.40 -7.35 10.59
N LYS A 147 -11.86 -6.88 11.72
CA LYS A 147 -12.48 -7.03 13.06
C LYS A 147 -13.86 -6.36 13.18
N THR A 148 -14.18 -5.40 12.32
CA THR A 148 -15.51 -4.76 12.31
C THR A 148 -16.59 -5.61 11.63
N GLY A 149 -16.20 -6.66 10.89
CA GLY A 149 -17.10 -7.53 10.13
C GLY A 149 -17.59 -6.93 8.81
N LYS A 150 -16.89 -5.91 8.30
CA LYS A 150 -17.26 -5.22 7.04
C LYS A 150 -16.49 -5.73 5.82
N VAL A 151 -15.42 -6.52 6.04
CA VAL A 151 -14.67 -7.19 4.98
C VAL A 151 -15.34 -8.51 4.67
N ILE A 152 -15.50 -8.81 3.38
CA ILE A 152 -16.07 -10.09 2.92
C ILE A 152 -15.02 -11.20 3.12
N ASP A 153 -15.44 -12.31 3.73
CA ASP A 153 -14.61 -13.52 3.88
C ASP A 153 -14.47 -14.23 2.52
N LEU A 154 -13.28 -14.21 1.97
CA LEU A 154 -12.96 -14.80 0.66
C LEU A 154 -12.88 -16.32 0.70
N THR A 155 -12.96 -16.97 1.87
CA THR A 155 -12.93 -18.43 1.98
C THR A 155 -14.03 -19.10 1.15
N ASN A 156 -15.21 -18.45 1.08
CA ASN A 156 -16.37 -18.95 0.33
C ASN A 156 -16.58 -18.22 -1.02
N VAL A 157 -15.69 -17.30 -1.37
CA VAL A 157 -15.74 -16.53 -2.62
C VAL A 157 -14.80 -17.13 -3.66
N LEU A 158 -13.60 -17.54 -3.22
CA LEU A 158 -12.51 -18.02 -4.07
C LEU A 158 -12.26 -19.52 -3.87
N ASP A 159 -11.83 -20.20 -4.93
CA ASP A 159 -11.44 -21.61 -4.89
C ASP A 159 -10.13 -21.78 -4.09
N GLN A 160 -10.23 -22.33 -2.90
CA GLN A 160 -9.11 -22.51 -1.98
C GLN A 160 -8.04 -23.49 -2.52
N ALA A 161 -8.44 -24.45 -3.37
CA ALA A 161 -7.50 -25.37 -3.99
C ALA A 161 -6.65 -24.65 -5.05
N LYS A 162 -7.27 -23.79 -5.87
CA LYS A 162 -6.56 -22.95 -6.83
C LYS A 162 -5.60 -21.99 -6.11
N LEU A 163 -6.04 -21.33 -5.03
CA LEU A 163 -5.19 -20.44 -4.25
C LEU A 163 -3.98 -21.17 -3.66
N THR A 164 -4.18 -22.34 -3.07
CA THR A 164 -3.08 -23.15 -2.50
C THR A 164 -2.08 -23.60 -3.56
N ALA A 165 -2.53 -23.87 -4.77
CA ALA A 165 -1.63 -24.20 -5.89
C ALA A 165 -0.87 -22.98 -6.41
N ASN A 166 -1.48 -21.79 -6.37
CA ASN A 166 -0.96 -20.60 -7.02
C ASN A 166 -0.18 -19.64 -6.10
N TYR A 167 -0.25 -19.81 -4.77
CA TYR A 167 0.47 -18.95 -3.82
C TYR A 167 1.35 -19.75 -2.87
N ASN A 168 2.49 -19.14 -2.50
CA ASN A 168 3.26 -19.64 -1.36
C ASN A 168 2.41 -19.53 -0.08
N LYS A 169 2.52 -20.55 0.77
CA LYS A 169 1.78 -20.62 2.05
C LYS A 169 1.92 -19.35 2.90
N SER A 170 3.09 -18.71 2.90
CA SER A 170 3.30 -17.49 3.69
C SER A 170 2.38 -16.35 3.29
N TRP A 171 2.10 -16.18 2.00
CA TRP A 171 1.14 -15.18 1.51
C TRP A 171 -0.28 -15.49 1.97
N LEU A 172 -0.69 -16.76 1.87
CA LEU A 172 -2.02 -17.20 2.33
C LEU A 172 -2.18 -17.10 3.85
N ASP A 173 -1.12 -17.40 4.62
CA ASP A 173 -1.14 -17.24 6.07
C ASP A 173 -1.36 -15.77 6.47
N MET A 174 -0.73 -14.81 5.78
CA MET A 174 -0.93 -13.39 6.02
C MET A 174 -2.31 -12.87 5.57
N SER A 175 -2.96 -13.55 4.63
CA SER A 175 -4.34 -13.26 4.22
C SER A 175 -5.37 -13.62 5.29
N ASN A 176 -5.02 -14.55 6.21
CA ASN A 176 -5.90 -15.03 7.28
C ASN A 176 -5.82 -14.10 8.50
N MET A 177 -6.85 -13.29 8.69
CA MET A 177 -6.93 -12.28 9.73
C MET A 177 -8.07 -12.58 10.72
N ASP A 178 -8.02 -11.93 11.89
CA ASP A 178 -9.13 -11.97 12.84
C ASP A 178 -10.29 -11.11 12.31
N GLY A 179 -11.38 -11.74 11.95
CA GLY A 179 -12.65 -11.07 11.66
C GLY A 179 -13.48 -10.90 12.94
N LYS A 180 -14.70 -10.37 12.77
CA LYS A 180 -15.63 -10.13 13.89
C LYS A 180 -16.04 -11.42 14.61
N ASP A 181 -16.31 -12.48 13.86
CA ASP A 181 -16.89 -13.72 14.37
C ASP A 181 -15.92 -14.92 14.23
N GLY A 182 -14.65 -14.69 13.97
CA GLY A 182 -13.62 -15.69 13.79
C GLY A 182 -12.59 -15.34 12.73
N LYS A 183 -11.75 -16.30 12.36
CA LYS A 183 -10.76 -16.10 11.28
C LYS A 183 -11.45 -16.00 9.93
N ILE A 184 -11.01 -15.08 9.09
CA ILE A 184 -11.44 -14.91 7.70
C ILE A 184 -10.23 -14.79 6.79
N MET A 185 -10.37 -15.17 5.54
CA MET A 185 -9.47 -14.75 4.47
C MET A 185 -9.86 -13.33 4.04
N ALA A 186 -9.15 -12.33 4.56
CA ALA A 186 -9.53 -10.92 4.42
C ALA A 186 -9.19 -10.32 3.03
N GLY A 187 -8.30 -10.95 2.27
CA GLY A 187 -7.88 -10.45 0.96
C GLY A 187 -6.97 -11.43 0.23
N ILE A 188 -6.57 -11.04 -0.97
CA ILE A 188 -5.60 -11.75 -1.82
C ILE A 188 -4.45 -10.84 -2.18
N TRP A 189 -3.25 -11.40 -2.32
CA TRP A 189 -2.06 -10.65 -2.73
C TRP A 189 -1.99 -10.58 -4.25
N ASN A 190 -1.85 -9.38 -4.78
CA ASN A 190 -1.69 -9.19 -6.22
C ASN A 190 -0.28 -8.75 -6.61
N ARG A 191 0.36 -7.93 -5.78
CA ARG A 191 1.70 -7.39 -6.02
C ARG A 191 2.61 -7.66 -4.82
N SER A 192 3.90 -7.91 -5.09
CA SER A 192 4.94 -7.90 -4.06
C SER A 192 6.09 -6.99 -4.43
N ASN A 193 6.78 -6.49 -3.41
CA ASN A 193 7.88 -5.55 -3.52
C ASN A 193 9.07 -6.01 -2.70
N VAL A 194 10.28 -5.74 -3.18
CA VAL A 194 11.55 -5.96 -2.46
C VAL A 194 12.03 -4.61 -1.95
N LYS A 195 12.20 -4.47 -0.64
CA LYS A 195 12.57 -3.21 0.03
C LYS A 195 14.03 -3.15 0.53
N SER A 196 14.85 -4.17 0.24
CA SER A 196 16.26 -4.21 0.64
C SER A 196 17.21 -3.83 -0.51
N LEU A 197 16.86 -2.78 -1.26
CA LEU A 197 17.56 -2.37 -2.48
C LEU A 197 18.14 -0.98 -2.33
N VAL A 198 19.35 -0.76 -2.84
CA VAL A 198 19.96 0.56 -3.01
C VAL A 198 20.15 0.81 -4.51
N TRP A 199 19.44 1.77 -5.03
CA TRP A 199 19.48 2.19 -6.43
C TRP A 199 20.61 3.18 -6.67
N TYR A 200 21.24 3.13 -7.85
CA TYR A 200 22.33 4.01 -8.22
C TYR A 200 22.37 4.29 -9.73
N PRO A 201 22.92 5.44 -10.18
CA PRO A 201 23.07 5.79 -11.60
C PRO A 201 24.26 5.02 -12.18
N LYS A 202 24.02 3.81 -12.69
CA LYS A 202 25.04 2.83 -13.06
C LYS A 202 26.15 3.38 -13.95
N LYS A 203 25.78 4.04 -15.06
CA LYS A 203 26.75 4.54 -16.02
C LYS A 203 27.70 5.54 -15.37
N GLN A 204 27.17 6.55 -14.68
CA GLN A 204 27.97 7.60 -14.04
C GLN A 204 28.77 7.06 -12.87
N PHE A 205 28.21 6.07 -12.13
CA PHE A 205 28.86 5.39 -11.05
C PHE A 205 30.12 4.63 -11.52
N ASP A 206 30.00 3.90 -12.64
CA ASP A 206 31.10 3.20 -13.28
C ASP A 206 32.16 4.19 -13.83
N GLU A 207 31.72 5.31 -14.44
CA GLU A 207 32.59 6.39 -14.94
C GLU A 207 33.35 7.10 -13.83
N ALA A 208 32.75 7.27 -12.65
CA ALA A 208 33.41 7.81 -11.45
C ALA A 208 34.40 6.83 -10.81
N GLY A 209 34.40 5.58 -11.23
CA GLY A 209 35.28 4.53 -10.69
C GLY A 209 34.85 3.98 -9.34
N TYR A 210 33.62 4.27 -8.90
CA TYR A 210 33.05 3.73 -7.67
C TYR A 210 32.79 2.22 -7.81
N LYS A 211 32.73 1.52 -6.68
CA LYS A 211 32.47 0.08 -6.60
C LYS A 211 31.24 -0.18 -5.75
N VAL A 212 30.40 -1.12 -6.19
CA VAL A 212 29.25 -1.60 -5.39
C VAL A 212 29.78 -2.19 -4.08
N PRO A 213 29.30 -1.67 -2.93
CA PRO A 213 29.75 -2.14 -1.62
C PRO A 213 29.11 -3.51 -1.29
N GLU A 214 29.86 -4.41 -0.68
CA GLU A 214 29.38 -5.71 -0.22
C GLU A 214 29.10 -5.74 1.30
N THR A 215 29.66 -4.78 2.04
CA THR A 215 29.50 -4.64 3.50
C THR A 215 28.99 -3.24 3.85
N TRP A 216 28.39 -3.11 5.04
CA TRP A 216 27.96 -1.80 5.55
C TRP A 216 29.13 -0.83 5.70
N ASP A 217 30.28 -1.31 6.18
CA ASP A 217 31.46 -0.46 6.34
C ASP A 217 31.97 0.06 4.99
N GLU A 218 31.96 -0.77 3.95
CA GLU A 218 32.29 -0.33 2.59
C GLU A 218 31.27 0.68 2.07
N MET A 219 29.97 0.50 2.33
CA MET A 219 28.94 1.45 1.94
C MET A 219 29.12 2.80 2.66
N MET A 220 29.45 2.78 3.94
CA MET A 220 29.75 4.00 4.70
C MET A 220 31.02 4.69 4.21
N ALA A 221 32.08 3.91 3.91
CA ALA A 221 33.33 4.46 3.35
C ALA A 221 33.08 5.10 1.97
N LEU A 222 32.26 4.46 1.12
CA LEU A 222 31.89 5.04 -0.18
C LEU A 222 31.01 6.28 -0.01
N THR A 223 30.07 6.28 0.94
CA THR A 223 29.27 7.47 1.30
C THR A 223 30.18 8.64 1.69
N GLU A 224 31.18 8.39 2.54
CA GLU A 224 32.16 9.41 2.95
C GLU A 224 33.07 9.86 1.78
N GLN A 225 33.46 8.93 0.89
CA GLN A 225 34.25 9.24 -0.30
C GLN A 225 33.49 10.18 -1.23
N ILE A 226 32.21 9.87 -1.56
CA ILE A 226 31.35 10.69 -2.40
C ILE A 226 31.21 12.10 -1.80
N ALA A 227 31.00 12.18 -0.48
CA ALA A 227 30.91 13.48 0.20
C ALA A 227 32.22 14.28 0.12
N LYS A 228 33.38 13.63 0.18
CA LYS A 228 34.71 14.26 -0.01
C LYS A 228 34.93 14.70 -1.44
N ASP A 229 34.36 13.99 -2.41
CA ASP A 229 34.41 14.35 -3.83
C ASP A 229 33.52 15.57 -4.15
N GLY A 230 32.66 15.99 -3.22
CA GLY A 230 31.88 17.22 -3.27
C GLY A 230 30.38 17.05 -3.50
N ASP A 231 29.90 15.80 -3.56
CA ASP A 231 28.49 15.49 -3.77
C ASP A 231 27.84 14.81 -2.55
N PRO A 232 26.57 15.04 -2.25
CA PRO A 232 25.85 14.23 -1.30
C PRO A 232 25.65 12.82 -1.87
N ALA A 233 25.90 11.79 -1.05
CA ALA A 233 25.76 10.41 -1.51
C ALA A 233 24.29 9.99 -1.66
N TRP A 234 23.38 10.47 -0.81
CA TRP A 234 22.03 9.95 -0.68
C TRP A 234 20.94 10.93 -1.14
N ALA A 235 20.01 10.43 -1.92
CA ALA A 235 18.78 11.09 -2.30
C ALA A 235 17.62 10.47 -1.50
N ILE A 236 17.06 11.19 -0.55
CA ILE A 236 16.06 10.67 0.40
C ILE A 236 14.86 11.61 0.47
N GLY A 237 13.65 11.06 0.43
CA GLY A 237 12.39 11.77 0.63
C GLY A 237 11.37 10.87 1.27
N ILE A 238 10.55 11.40 2.19
CA ILE A 238 9.52 10.65 2.92
C ILE A 238 8.12 11.23 2.80
N GLU A 239 7.95 12.36 2.09
CA GLU A 239 6.62 12.92 1.88
C GLU A 239 5.80 11.97 1.00
N SER A 240 4.56 11.68 1.44
CA SER A 240 3.60 10.81 0.76
C SER A 240 2.16 11.09 1.21
N GLY A 241 1.76 12.38 1.31
CA GLY A 241 0.42 12.71 1.81
C GLY A 241 0.17 12.14 3.21
N ALA A 242 -0.94 11.43 3.38
CA ALA A 242 -1.30 10.80 4.64
C ALA A 242 -0.31 9.72 5.10
N ALA A 243 0.40 9.09 4.15
CA ALA A 243 1.39 8.07 4.42
C ALA A 243 2.81 8.62 4.66
N THR A 244 2.97 9.95 4.79
CA THR A 244 4.28 10.57 5.06
C THR A 244 4.99 9.89 6.23
N GLY A 245 6.22 9.40 5.99
CA GLY A 245 7.04 8.74 7.00
C GLY A 245 7.35 7.27 6.71
N TRP A 246 6.56 6.57 5.86
CA TRP A 246 6.80 5.16 5.56
C TRP A 246 8.20 4.84 5.00
N PRO A 247 8.87 5.69 4.18
CA PRO A 247 10.23 5.34 3.75
C PRO A 247 11.24 5.35 4.90
N ALA A 248 10.96 6.10 5.98
CA ALA A 248 11.83 6.10 7.16
C ALA A 248 11.65 4.80 7.97
N THR A 249 10.44 4.25 8.04
CA THR A 249 10.21 2.96 8.71
C THR A 249 10.86 1.81 7.95
N ASP A 250 10.83 1.82 6.60
CA ASP A 250 11.55 0.86 5.76
C ASP A 250 13.05 0.80 6.11
N TRP A 251 13.67 1.95 6.35
CA TRP A 251 15.08 2.00 6.76
C TRP A 251 15.29 1.39 8.15
N VAL A 252 14.46 1.74 9.13
CA VAL A 252 14.54 1.18 10.49
C VAL A 252 14.37 -0.34 10.43
N GLU A 253 13.40 -0.83 9.68
CA GLU A 253 13.10 -2.25 9.50
C GLU A 253 14.25 -3.02 8.85
N ASN A 254 14.81 -2.49 7.77
CA ASN A 254 15.99 -3.05 7.13
C ASN A 254 17.19 -3.13 8.09
N ILE A 255 17.38 -2.11 8.90
CA ILE A 255 18.47 -2.08 9.89
C ILE A 255 18.17 -3.03 11.04
N MET A 256 16.94 -3.10 11.55
CA MET A 256 16.54 -4.08 12.56
C MET A 256 16.89 -5.50 12.12
N LEU A 257 16.53 -5.90 10.89
CA LEU A 257 16.86 -7.22 10.35
C LEU A 257 18.37 -7.49 10.23
N ARG A 258 19.20 -6.44 10.25
CA ARG A 258 20.68 -6.51 10.10
C ARG A 258 21.43 -6.28 11.41
N THR A 259 20.73 -5.98 12.52
CA THR A 259 21.33 -5.65 13.81
C THR A 259 20.72 -6.42 14.98
N THR A 260 19.63 -7.18 14.73
CA THR A 260 19.04 -8.07 15.74
C THR A 260 18.49 -9.34 15.09
N THR A 261 18.00 -10.29 15.90
CA THR A 261 17.48 -11.56 15.38
C THR A 261 16.11 -11.39 14.70
N PRO A 262 15.74 -12.26 13.74
CA PRO A 262 14.41 -12.27 13.15
C PRO A 262 13.28 -12.42 14.19
N GLU A 263 13.53 -13.16 15.29
CA GLU A 263 12.56 -13.33 16.39
C GLU A 263 12.32 -12.01 17.14
N ASN A 264 13.35 -11.18 17.31
CA ASN A 264 13.19 -9.85 17.90
C ASN A 264 12.41 -8.92 16.97
N TYR A 265 12.65 -9.00 15.66
CA TYR A 265 11.85 -8.31 14.66
C TYR A 265 10.36 -8.70 14.76
N ASP A 266 10.07 -10.01 14.81
CA ASP A 266 8.71 -10.55 14.92
C ASP A 266 8.01 -10.10 16.23
N LYS A 267 8.76 -10.06 17.36
CA LYS A 267 8.24 -9.55 18.64
C LYS A 267 7.96 -8.05 18.58
N TRP A 268 8.84 -7.29 17.92
CA TRP A 268 8.65 -5.86 17.75
C TRP A 268 7.39 -5.54 16.92
N VAL A 269 7.19 -6.23 15.82
CA VAL A 269 5.99 -6.11 14.97
C VAL A 269 4.70 -6.46 15.75
N LYS A 270 4.77 -7.32 16.76
CA LYS A 270 3.64 -7.70 17.63
C LYS A 270 3.48 -6.81 18.87
N GLY A 271 4.38 -5.84 19.09
CA GLY A 271 4.40 -5.01 20.29
C GLY A 271 4.95 -5.69 21.54
N GLU A 272 5.50 -6.90 21.42
CA GLU A 272 6.14 -7.65 22.51
C GLU A 272 7.57 -7.13 22.81
N LEU A 273 8.25 -6.58 21.82
CA LEU A 273 9.50 -5.82 21.98
C LEU A 273 9.16 -4.33 21.84
N PRO A 274 9.36 -3.49 22.88
CA PRO A 274 8.98 -2.09 22.84
C PRO A 274 9.80 -1.26 21.83
N PHE A 275 9.24 -0.20 21.28
CA PHE A 275 9.98 0.78 20.48
C PHE A 275 11.10 1.47 21.25
N THR A 276 11.00 1.56 22.57
CA THR A 276 12.02 2.11 23.47
C THR A 276 13.14 1.11 23.80
N SER A 277 13.09 -0.11 23.25
CA SER A 277 14.13 -1.12 23.48
C SER A 277 15.48 -0.72 22.87
N PRO A 278 16.60 -1.24 23.40
CA PRO A 278 17.93 -0.96 22.85
C PRO A 278 18.08 -1.33 21.38
N GLU A 279 17.42 -2.41 20.93
CA GLU A 279 17.47 -2.91 19.55
C GLU A 279 16.89 -1.90 18.58
N VAL A 280 15.68 -1.40 18.85
CA VAL A 280 14.98 -0.41 18.01
C VAL A 280 15.71 0.93 18.05
N LYS A 281 16.14 1.36 19.25
CA LYS A 281 16.93 2.58 19.40
C LYS A 281 18.21 2.52 18.57
N ASN A 282 18.96 1.41 18.64
CA ASN A 282 20.15 1.19 17.84
C ASN A 282 19.85 1.28 16.33
N ALA A 283 18.75 0.69 15.86
CA ALA A 283 18.41 0.75 14.44
C ALA A 283 18.18 2.19 13.96
N VAL A 284 17.48 3.02 14.74
CA VAL A 284 17.28 4.43 14.40
C VAL A 284 18.56 5.23 14.50
N GLU A 285 19.45 4.94 15.49
CA GLU A 285 20.75 5.59 15.61
C GLU A 285 21.68 5.25 14.42
N VAL A 286 21.65 4.02 13.92
CA VAL A 286 22.40 3.61 12.71
C VAL A 286 21.89 4.36 11.48
N MET A 287 20.57 4.43 11.27
CA MET A 287 19.97 5.22 10.20
C MET A 287 20.40 6.68 10.27
N SER A 288 20.40 7.24 11.48
CA SER A 288 20.69 8.66 11.72
C SER A 288 22.11 9.07 11.32
N LYS A 289 23.07 8.14 11.33
CA LYS A 289 24.45 8.38 10.87
C LYS A 289 24.49 8.84 9.40
N ILE A 290 23.53 8.39 8.60
CA ILE A 290 23.36 8.82 7.20
C ILE A 290 22.39 10.00 7.13
N TRP A 291 21.19 9.85 7.64
CA TRP A 291 20.08 10.76 7.40
C TRP A 291 20.26 12.15 8.01
N LEU A 292 20.89 12.25 9.17
CA LEU A 292 21.11 13.50 9.88
C LEU A 292 22.50 14.13 9.60
N ASN A 293 23.34 13.47 8.79
CA ASN A 293 24.60 14.05 8.36
C ASN A 293 24.35 15.03 7.20
N LYS A 294 24.70 16.30 7.42
CA LYS A 294 24.45 17.40 6.50
C LYS A 294 25.16 17.27 5.14
N ASP A 295 26.24 16.47 5.10
CA ASP A 295 27.08 16.31 3.92
C ASP A 295 26.71 15.04 3.12
N TYR A 296 25.87 14.15 3.67
CA TYR A 296 25.53 12.87 3.05
C TYR A 296 24.22 12.90 2.26
N VAL A 297 23.26 13.77 2.62
CA VAL A 297 21.92 13.79 2.05
C VAL A 297 21.71 15.02 1.17
N TYR A 298 21.23 14.83 -0.03
CA TYR A 298 20.87 15.91 -0.96
C TYR A 298 19.82 16.84 -0.35
N GLY A 299 20.14 18.12 -0.25
CA GLY A 299 19.30 19.12 0.42
C GLY A 299 19.34 19.06 1.95
N GLY A 300 20.04 18.09 2.56
CA GLY A 300 20.17 17.90 4.01
C GLY A 300 18.91 17.36 4.68
N ALA A 301 18.97 17.13 5.99
CA ALA A 301 17.90 16.46 6.76
C ALA A 301 16.52 17.15 6.64
N LYS A 302 16.47 18.46 6.50
CA LYS A 302 15.19 19.21 6.36
C LYS A 302 14.48 18.94 5.04
N SER A 303 15.20 18.60 3.98
CA SER A 303 14.60 18.27 2.69
C SER A 303 13.92 16.91 2.71
N ILE A 304 14.39 15.99 3.55
CA ILE A 304 13.85 14.63 3.63
C ILE A 304 12.33 14.64 3.87
N VAL A 305 11.86 15.44 4.82
CA VAL A 305 10.44 15.45 5.20
C VAL A 305 9.53 16.23 4.24
N THR A 306 10.11 17.00 3.31
CA THR A 306 9.37 17.81 2.33
C THR A 306 9.51 17.31 0.90
N THR A 307 10.43 16.37 0.65
CA THR A 307 10.62 15.76 -0.67
C THR A 307 9.74 14.53 -0.77
N SER A 308 8.94 14.47 -1.85
CA SER A 308 8.15 13.28 -2.15
C SER A 308 9.07 12.08 -2.35
N PHE A 309 8.65 10.91 -1.86
CA PHE A 309 9.41 9.67 -2.08
C PHE A 309 9.66 9.41 -3.57
N GLY A 310 8.66 9.71 -4.41
CA GLY A 310 8.77 9.53 -5.87
C GLY A 310 9.71 10.50 -6.55
N ASP A 311 9.86 11.74 -6.02
CA ASP A 311 10.77 12.74 -6.57
C ASP A 311 12.20 12.64 -6.02
N ALA A 312 12.36 11.94 -4.89
CA ALA A 312 13.66 11.83 -4.22
C ALA A 312 14.79 11.31 -5.12
N PRO A 313 14.60 10.31 -6.01
CA PRO A 313 15.66 9.80 -6.88
C PRO A 313 16.08 10.75 -8.01
N ALA A 314 15.30 11.78 -8.34
CA ALA A 314 15.55 12.65 -9.49
C ALA A 314 16.99 13.23 -9.58
N PRO A 315 17.66 13.62 -8.46
CA PRO A 315 19.05 14.07 -8.48
C PRO A 315 20.05 13.05 -9.03
N MET A 316 19.77 11.75 -8.94
CA MET A 316 20.63 10.68 -9.46
C MET A 316 20.72 10.70 -10.99
N PHE A 317 19.66 11.18 -11.66
CA PHE A 317 19.55 11.22 -13.12
C PHE A 317 20.03 12.55 -13.74
N ASN A 318 20.62 13.44 -12.96
CA ASN A 318 21.30 14.60 -13.52
C ASN A 318 22.64 14.19 -14.18
N ASN A 319 23.16 15.03 -15.06
CA ASN A 319 24.48 14.82 -15.66
C ASN A 319 25.35 16.08 -15.47
N PRO A 320 26.34 16.06 -14.52
CA PRO A 320 26.66 14.96 -13.60
C PRO A 320 25.56 14.73 -12.55
N PRO A 321 25.50 13.54 -11.92
CA PRO A 321 24.59 13.26 -10.80
C PRO A 321 24.78 14.26 -9.66
N LYS A 322 23.69 14.57 -8.95
CA LYS A 322 23.72 15.42 -7.75
C LYS A 322 23.49 14.64 -6.47
N ALA A 323 23.21 13.35 -6.59
CA ALA A 323 23.21 12.34 -5.55
C ALA A 323 23.41 10.98 -6.23
N TRP A 324 23.80 9.97 -5.46
CA TRP A 324 24.29 8.71 -6.00
C TRP A 324 23.48 7.50 -5.56
N PHE A 325 22.80 7.56 -4.42
CA PHE A 325 22.05 6.44 -3.85
C PHE A 325 20.62 6.82 -3.45
N ASN A 326 19.70 5.89 -3.69
CA ASN A 326 18.36 5.93 -3.11
C ASN A 326 18.01 4.52 -2.62
N MET A 327 17.74 4.35 -1.31
CA MET A 327 17.26 3.08 -0.78
C MET A 327 15.74 3.11 -0.73
N LEU A 328 15.11 2.31 -1.56
CA LEU A 328 13.66 2.16 -1.61
C LEU A 328 13.26 0.87 -2.34
N GLY A 329 12.01 0.44 -2.19
CA GLY A 329 11.47 -0.72 -2.87
C GLY A 329 11.52 -0.64 -4.40
N ASN A 330 11.44 -1.78 -5.08
CA ASN A 330 11.58 -1.86 -6.54
C ASN A 330 10.54 -1.06 -7.32
N PHE A 331 9.38 -0.74 -6.74
CA PHE A 331 8.36 0.12 -7.35
C PHE A 331 8.86 1.53 -7.66
N ILE A 332 9.95 2.00 -7.00
CA ILE A 332 10.49 3.36 -7.24
C ILE A 332 10.91 3.57 -8.69
N THR A 333 11.21 2.50 -9.41
CA THR A 333 11.55 2.58 -10.84
C THR A 333 10.43 3.13 -11.71
N SER A 334 9.17 3.09 -11.24
CA SER A 334 8.02 3.74 -11.90
C SER A 334 8.11 5.27 -11.91
N PHE A 335 8.90 5.83 -10.99
CA PHE A 335 9.10 7.28 -10.83
C PHE A 335 10.43 7.76 -11.44
N PHE A 336 11.22 6.86 -12.03
CA PHE A 336 12.44 7.23 -12.73
C PHE A 336 12.11 7.87 -14.08
N PRO A 337 13.00 8.67 -14.68
CA PRO A 337 12.76 9.24 -16.00
C PRO A 337 12.44 8.14 -17.01
N GLU A 338 11.39 8.31 -17.80
CA GLU A 338 10.97 7.35 -18.84
C GLU A 338 12.09 7.00 -19.86
N THR A 339 13.04 7.90 -20.04
CA THR A 339 14.20 7.70 -20.93
C THR A 339 15.31 6.89 -20.29
N ALA A 340 15.29 6.71 -18.96
CA ALA A 340 16.32 5.94 -18.24
C ALA A 340 16.11 4.44 -18.46
N LYS A 341 17.19 3.74 -18.80
CA LYS A 341 17.17 2.30 -19.11
C LYS A 341 17.77 1.52 -17.95
N VAL A 342 17.00 0.56 -17.47
CA VAL A 342 17.48 -0.43 -16.49
C VAL A 342 18.70 -1.19 -17.02
N ASP A 343 19.61 -1.60 -16.15
CA ASP A 343 20.88 -2.28 -16.45
C ASP A 343 21.91 -1.43 -17.23
N VAL A 344 21.50 -0.25 -17.72
CA VAL A 344 22.36 0.67 -18.50
C VAL A 344 22.57 1.98 -17.77
N ASP A 345 21.48 2.74 -17.54
CA ASP A 345 21.53 4.06 -16.92
C ASP A 345 21.43 3.98 -15.40
N TYR A 346 20.70 2.96 -14.88
CA TYR A 346 20.58 2.69 -13.45
C TYR A 346 20.58 1.18 -13.18
N ASP A 347 20.93 0.84 -11.95
CA ASP A 347 20.92 -0.51 -11.40
C ASP A 347 20.76 -0.43 -9.89
N TRP A 348 20.75 -1.56 -9.22
CA TRP A 348 20.66 -1.67 -7.78
C TRP A 348 21.70 -2.65 -7.21
N PHE A 349 21.99 -2.47 -5.94
CA PHE A 349 22.68 -3.48 -5.14
C PHE A 349 21.86 -3.78 -3.88
N TYR A 350 22.06 -4.99 -3.36
CA TYR A 350 21.46 -5.41 -2.10
C TYR A 350 22.01 -4.55 -0.96
N LEU A 351 21.11 -3.99 -0.09
CA LEU A 351 21.54 -3.26 1.10
C LEU A 351 22.44 -4.14 1.96
N PRO A 352 23.73 -3.79 2.14
CA PRO A 352 24.69 -4.69 2.73
C PRO A 352 24.36 -5.11 4.16
N PRO A 353 24.83 -6.30 4.63
CA PRO A 353 24.73 -6.71 6.02
C PRO A 353 25.53 -5.75 6.92
N ILE A 354 24.96 -5.41 8.08
CA ILE A 354 25.62 -4.60 9.12
C ILE A 354 26.42 -5.55 10.03
N ASP A 355 25.74 -6.55 10.58
CA ASP A 355 26.37 -7.62 11.35
C ASP A 355 26.24 -8.93 10.58
N PRO A 356 27.35 -9.53 10.11
CA PRO A 356 27.32 -10.76 9.30
C PRO A 356 26.63 -11.95 9.97
N GLN A 357 26.51 -11.96 11.32
CA GLN A 357 25.83 -13.04 12.03
C GLN A 357 24.35 -13.19 11.65
N TYR A 358 23.71 -12.11 11.19
CA TYR A 358 22.30 -12.11 10.76
C TYR A 358 22.11 -12.44 9.27
N GLY A 359 23.20 -12.73 8.54
CA GLY A 359 23.17 -13.16 7.15
C GLY A 359 22.76 -12.05 6.19
N LYS A 360 21.93 -12.41 5.20
CA LYS A 360 21.41 -11.51 4.16
C LYS A 360 19.87 -11.48 4.20
N PRO A 361 19.26 -10.84 5.20
CA PRO A 361 17.80 -10.76 5.29
C PRO A 361 17.23 -9.85 4.21
N VAL A 362 16.04 -10.20 3.71
CA VAL A 362 15.31 -9.41 2.72
C VAL A 362 13.99 -8.92 3.32
N LEU A 363 13.81 -7.60 3.30
CA LEU A 363 12.54 -6.96 3.60
C LEU A 363 11.68 -6.95 2.36
N VAL A 364 10.43 -7.39 2.48
CA VAL A 364 9.43 -7.38 1.41
C VAL A 364 8.17 -6.67 1.85
N ALA A 365 7.41 -6.19 0.89
CA ALA A 365 6.04 -5.69 1.07
C ALA A 365 5.16 -6.22 -0.07
N GLY A 366 3.90 -5.83 -0.08
CA GLY A 366 2.98 -6.19 -1.14
C GLY A 366 1.63 -5.56 -0.91
N ASP A 367 0.77 -5.69 -1.91
CA ASP A 367 -0.55 -5.10 -1.91
C ASP A 367 -1.60 -6.22 -1.85
N ILE A 368 -2.46 -6.14 -0.81
CA ILE A 368 -3.54 -7.09 -0.56
C ILE A 368 -4.89 -6.46 -0.92
N TYR A 369 -5.61 -7.10 -1.84
CA TYR A 369 -6.92 -6.63 -2.31
C TYR A 369 -8.01 -7.27 -1.46
N ALA A 370 -8.83 -6.44 -0.83
CA ALA A 370 -9.94 -6.84 0.02
C ALA A 370 -11.29 -6.47 -0.62
N MET A 371 -12.28 -7.35 -0.45
CA MET A 371 -13.61 -7.22 -1.00
C MET A 371 -14.59 -6.71 0.06
N PHE A 372 -15.42 -5.72 -0.30
CA PHE A 372 -16.41 -5.10 0.59
C PHE A 372 -17.85 -5.32 0.13
N ASN A 373 -18.08 -5.57 -1.15
CA ASN A 373 -19.41 -5.83 -1.72
C ASN A 373 -19.42 -7.17 -2.46
N ASP A 374 -20.31 -8.08 -2.03
CA ASP A 374 -20.42 -9.42 -2.60
C ASP A 374 -21.43 -9.42 -3.75
N ARG A 375 -20.93 -9.25 -4.98
CA ARG A 375 -21.68 -9.28 -6.23
C ARG A 375 -20.94 -10.20 -7.24
N PRO A 376 -21.66 -10.87 -8.17
CA PRO A 376 -21.05 -11.81 -9.09
C PRO A 376 -19.88 -11.25 -9.91
N GLU A 377 -20.02 -10.03 -10.44
CA GLU A 377 -18.98 -9.34 -11.19
C GLU A 377 -17.76 -8.96 -10.31
N VAL A 378 -17.98 -8.63 -9.03
CA VAL A 378 -16.89 -8.36 -8.08
C VAL A 378 -16.13 -9.63 -7.74
N ARG A 379 -16.85 -10.76 -7.55
CA ARG A 379 -16.22 -12.07 -7.40
C ARG A 379 -15.36 -12.45 -8.60
N ALA A 380 -15.83 -12.15 -9.83
CA ALA A 380 -15.08 -12.41 -11.06
C ALA A 380 -13.78 -11.59 -11.11
N VAL A 381 -13.83 -10.31 -10.74
CA VAL A 381 -12.65 -9.44 -10.65
C VAL A 381 -11.69 -9.93 -9.57
N MET A 382 -12.19 -10.33 -8.40
CA MET A 382 -11.35 -10.91 -7.34
C MET A 382 -10.69 -12.23 -7.79
N GLU A 383 -11.42 -13.13 -8.48
CA GLU A 383 -10.83 -14.35 -9.05
C GLU A 383 -9.78 -14.03 -10.11
N PHE A 384 -10.00 -13.04 -10.99
CA PHE A 384 -9.00 -12.55 -11.94
C PHE A 384 -7.72 -12.08 -11.24
N PHE A 385 -7.84 -11.31 -10.16
CA PHE A 385 -6.68 -10.83 -9.40
C PHE A 385 -5.87 -11.92 -8.71
N THR A 386 -6.36 -13.16 -8.64
CA THR A 386 -5.57 -14.30 -8.15
C THR A 386 -4.68 -14.94 -9.22
N THR A 387 -4.72 -14.47 -10.45
CA THR A 387 -3.97 -15.03 -11.59
C THR A 387 -2.80 -14.13 -11.96
N GLY A 388 -1.70 -14.72 -12.44
CA GLY A 388 -0.55 -13.96 -12.95
C GLY A 388 -0.91 -13.03 -14.11
N GLU A 389 -1.91 -13.37 -14.93
CA GLU A 389 -2.36 -12.51 -16.05
C GLU A 389 -2.82 -11.13 -15.55
N SER A 390 -3.35 -11.01 -14.32
CA SER A 390 -3.81 -9.74 -13.75
C SER A 390 -2.68 -8.72 -13.54
N ILE A 391 -1.43 -9.16 -13.44
CA ILE A 391 -0.26 -8.32 -13.20
C ILE A 391 0.80 -8.41 -14.31
N LYS A 392 0.55 -9.23 -15.32
CA LYS A 392 1.52 -9.54 -16.38
C LYS A 392 2.11 -8.32 -17.07
N SER A 393 1.27 -7.39 -17.53
CA SER A 393 1.76 -6.19 -18.23
C SER A 393 2.58 -5.29 -17.30
N TRP A 394 2.23 -5.26 -16.01
CA TRP A 394 3.00 -4.52 -15.01
C TRP A 394 4.37 -5.17 -14.78
N VAL A 395 4.43 -6.50 -14.60
CA VAL A 395 5.70 -7.25 -14.50
C VAL A 395 6.57 -6.99 -15.74
N GLN A 396 6.00 -7.03 -16.93
CA GLN A 396 6.72 -6.75 -18.19
C GLN A 396 7.23 -5.31 -18.30
N SER A 397 6.55 -4.37 -17.67
CA SER A 397 6.99 -2.96 -17.61
C SER A 397 7.98 -2.67 -16.46
N GLY A 398 8.24 -3.65 -15.60
CA GLY A 398 9.15 -3.55 -14.46
C GLY A 398 8.54 -2.85 -13.23
N GLY A 399 9.23 -2.99 -12.10
CA GLY A 399 8.89 -2.33 -10.84
C GLY A 399 8.02 -3.16 -9.89
N VAL A 400 7.60 -4.38 -10.27
CA VAL A 400 6.83 -5.27 -9.40
C VAL A 400 7.31 -6.71 -9.50
N ILE A 401 7.00 -7.50 -8.48
CA ILE A 401 7.17 -8.95 -8.48
C ILE A 401 5.79 -9.56 -8.22
N ALA A 402 5.39 -10.51 -9.07
CA ALA A 402 4.15 -11.25 -8.88
C ALA A 402 4.29 -12.25 -7.73
N PRO A 403 3.36 -12.27 -6.76
CA PRO A 403 3.34 -13.28 -5.70
C PRO A 403 2.75 -14.63 -6.14
N MET A 404 2.16 -14.70 -7.35
CA MET A 404 1.51 -15.88 -7.90
C MET A 404 2.52 -16.81 -8.60
N ASN A 405 2.38 -18.12 -8.40
CA ASN A 405 3.25 -19.14 -8.98
C ASN A 405 3.05 -19.34 -10.50
N ASP A 406 1.89 -18.96 -11.06
CA ASP A 406 1.60 -19.02 -12.50
C ASP A 406 2.17 -17.81 -13.29
N ALA A 407 2.75 -16.83 -12.60
CA ALA A 407 3.47 -15.75 -13.23
C ALA A 407 4.82 -16.27 -13.80
N SER A 408 4.97 -16.23 -15.11
CA SER A 408 6.17 -16.73 -15.77
C SER A 408 7.39 -15.84 -15.51
N LEU A 409 8.54 -16.45 -15.20
CA LEU A 409 9.82 -15.74 -15.07
C LEU A 409 10.24 -15.08 -16.40
N ASP A 410 9.75 -15.55 -17.55
CA ASP A 410 10.03 -14.96 -18.87
C ASP A 410 9.35 -13.58 -19.04
N TRP A 411 8.40 -13.22 -18.18
CA TRP A 411 7.79 -11.89 -18.22
C TRP A 411 8.72 -10.79 -17.70
N TYR A 412 9.70 -11.16 -16.87
CA TYR A 412 10.71 -10.21 -16.38
C TYR A 412 11.72 -9.89 -17.48
N THR A 413 11.61 -8.70 -18.05
CA THR A 413 12.33 -8.30 -19.26
C THR A 413 13.77 -7.87 -19.01
N SER A 414 14.10 -7.43 -17.78
CA SER A 414 15.43 -6.98 -17.38
C SER A 414 16.20 -8.02 -16.58
N GLU A 415 17.53 -7.95 -16.60
CA GLU A 415 18.39 -8.75 -15.71
C GLU A 415 18.24 -8.29 -14.26
N SER A 416 18.05 -7.00 -14.07
CA SER A 416 17.75 -6.38 -12.77
C SER A 416 16.54 -7.02 -12.09
N ASP A 417 15.40 -7.14 -12.79
CA ASP A 417 14.19 -7.75 -12.23
C ASP A 417 14.37 -9.25 -11.95
N ARG A 418 15.05 -9.97 -12.83
CA ARG A 418 15.39 -11.40 -12.60
C ARG A 418 16.27 -11.59 -11.37
N ARG A 419 17.26 -10.70 -11.16
CA ARG A 419 18.10 -10.72 -9.95
C ARG A 419 17.30 -10.43 -8.69
N MET A 420 16.31 -9.55 -8.75
CA MET A 420 15.41 -9.28 -7.60
C MET A 420 14.54 -10.49 -7.27
N ALA A 421 13.93 -11.12 -8.26
CA ALA A 421 13.17 -12.35 -8.07
C ALA A 421 14.05 -13.44 -7.44
N LYS A 422 15.29 -13.59 -7.92
CA LYS A 422 16.27 -14.53 -7.35
C LYS A 422 16.67 -14.16 -5.93
N LEU A 423 16.84 -12.88 -5.61
CA LEU A 423 17.17 -12.42 -4.25
C LEU A 423 16.10 -12.87 -3.24
N VAL A 424 14.83 -12.79 -3.61
CA VAL A 424 13.71 -13.26 -2.77
C VAL A 424 13.73 -14.78 -2.62
N GLN A 425 13.98 -15.51 -3.71
CA GLN A 425 14.03 -16.98 -3.68
C GLN A 425 15.19 -17.53 -2.84
N ASP A 426 16.35 -16.88 -2.90
CA ASP A 426 17.57 -17.30 -2.20
C ASP A 426 17.65 -16.76 -0.76
N ALA A 427 16.73 -15.89 -0.34
CA ALA A 427 16.78 -15.27 0.98
C ALA A 427 16.68 -16.31 2.10
N SER A 428 17.69 -16.38 2.96
CA SER A 428 17.66 -17.21 4.17
C SER A 428 16.69 -16.69 5.23
N THR A 429 16.46 -15.39 5.24
CA THR A 429 15.53 -14.69 6.12
C THR A 429 14.73 -13.69 5.29
N LEU A 430 13.43 -13.89 5.25
CA LEU A 430 12.48 -12.99 4.59
C LEU A 430 11.48 -12.50 5.63
N ARG A 431 11.30 -11.18 5.73
CA ARG A 431 10.28 -10.58 6.59
C ARG A 431 9.49 -9.55 5.81
N PHE A 432 8.21 -9.52 6.10
CA PHE A 432 7.33 -8.48 5.59
C PHE A 432 7.58 -7.17 6.35
N ASP A 433 7.33 -6.04 5.69
CA ASP A 433 7.36 -4.70 6.25
C ASP A 433 6.65 -4.64 7.61
N GLY A 434 7.40 -4.25 8.63
CA GLY A 434 6.92 -4.29 10.00
C GLY A 434 5.85 -3.25 10.27
N SER A 435 5.99 -2.04 9.73
CA SER A 435 5.01 -0.97 9.89
C SER A 435 3.69 -1.32 9.23
N ASP A 436 3.74 -1.99 8.09
CA ASP A 436 2.56 -2.44 7.34
C ASP A 436 1.82 -3.60 8.04
N LEU A 437 2.54 -4.44 8.79
CA LEU A 437 1.96 -5.54 9.60
C LEU A 437 1.41 -5.07 10.95
N MET A 438 1.97 -4.00 11.52
CA MET A 438 1.49 -3.45 12.80
C MET A 438 0.03 -2.99 12.70
N PRO A 439 -0.72 -2.95 13.83
CA PRO A 439 -2.04 -2.31 13.81
C PRO A 439 -1.96 -0.92 13.20
N GLY A 440 -2.90 -0.54 12.32
CA GLY A 440 -2.86 0.71 11.56
C GLY A 440 -2.60 1.97 12.41
N LYS A 441 -3.15 2.03 13.65
CA LYS A 441 -2.88 3.13 14.60
C LYS A 441 -1.42 3.22 15.04
N VAL A 442 -0.66 2.13 14.97
CA VAL A 442 0.77 2.08 15.30
C VAL A 442 1.61 2.25 14.03
N GLY A 443 1.52 1.32 13.09
CA GLY A 443 2.35 1.33 11.88
C GLY A 443 2.14 2.57 11.02
N ALA A 444 0.97 2.69 10.41
CA ALA A 444 0.58 3.84 9.60
C ALA A 444 0.29 5.11 10.42
N GLY A 445 0.10 4.97 11.74
CA GLY A 445 -0.18 6.08 12.65
C GLY A 445 1.06 6.61 13.35
N THR A 446 1.30 6.10 14.56
CA THR A 446 2.33 6.69 15.44
C THR A 446 3.76 6.44 14.94
N PHE A 447 4.03 5.34 14.21
CA PHE A 447 5.38 5.04 13.74
C PHE A 447 5.80 5.98 12.60
N TRP A 448 4.98 6.10 11.54
CA TRP A 448 5.26 7.06 10.45
C TRP A 448 5.41 8.48 10.99
N LYS A 449 4.48 8.90 11.86
CA LYS A 449 4.52 10.23 12.46
C LYS A 449 5.75 10.44 13.34
N GLY A 450 6.08 9.49 14.22
CA GLY A 450 7.23 9.60 15.12
C GLY A 450 8.55 9.70 14.37
N MET A 451 8.71 8.93 13.28
CA MET A 451 9.89 9.03 12.42
C MET A 451 9.95 10.38 11.70
N THR A 452 8.82 10.89 11.20
CA THR A 452 8.74 12.23 10.60
C THR A 452 9.11 13.32 11.61
N ASP A 453 8.59 13.25 12.82
CA ASP A 453 8.89 14.21 13.90
C ASP A 453 10.39 14.17 14.29
N TYR A 454 10.97 12.97 14.35
CA TYR A 454 12.41 12.80 14.64
C TYR A 454 13.29 13.38 13.53
N VAL A 455 13.04 12.99 12.28
CA VAL A 455 13.87 13.43 11.13
C VAL A 455 13.74 14.93 10.89
N SER A 456 12.57 15.53 11.12
CA SER A 456 12.38 16.99 11.04
C SER A 456 13.05 17.77 12.18
N GLY A 457 13.48 17.08 13.25
CA GLY A 457 14.01 17.69 14.47
C GLY A 457 12.94 18.25 15.40
N THR A 458 11.66 17.91 15.18
CA THR A 458 10.54 18.30 16.06
C THR A 458 10.55 17.51 17.38
N ALA A 459 11.05 16.27 17.36
CA ALA A 459 11.24 15.42 18.52
C ALA A 459 12.67 14.90 18.62
N THR A 460 13.16 14.68 19.84
CA THR A 460 14.38 13.89 20.06
C THR A 460 14.10 12.41 19.79
N LEU A 461 15.15 11.59 19.63
CA LEU A 461 14.99 10.15 19.44
C LEU A 461 14.14 9.50 20.54
N ASP A 462 14.46 9.77 21.82
CA ASP A 462 13.72 9.18 22.92
C ASP A 462 12.25 9.62 22.93
N GLN A 463 11.96 10.89 22.67
CA GLN A 463 10.59 11.40 22.55
C GLN A 463 9.82 10.75 21.40
N ALA A 464 10.46 10.57 20.25
CA ALA A 464 9.84 9.91 19.09
C ALA A 464 9.52 8.44 19.40
N LEU A 465 10.46 7.69 20.00
CA LEU A 465 10.25 6.30 20.36
C LEU A 465 9.16 6.12 21.43
N GLU A 466 9.10 7.00 22.44
CA GLU A 466 8.01 7.03 23.43
C GLU A 466 6.64 7.34 22.78
N GLN A 467 6.61 8.30 21.88
CA GLN A 467 5.39 8.64 21.12
C GLN A 467 4.90 7.46 20.29
N ILE A 468 5.80 6.79 19.56
CA ILE A 468 5.47 5.61 18.78
C ILE A 468 4.94 4.49 19.68
N GLN A 469 5.64 4.21 20.79
CA GLN A 469 5.24 3.20 21.77
C GLN A 469 3.83 3.45 22.33
N SER A 470 3.44 4.72 22.51
CA SER A 470 2.10 5.07 23.03
C SER A 470 0.95 4.58 22.14
N GLY A 471 1.19 4.38 20.86
CA GLY A 471 0.21 3.83 19.91
C GLY A 471 -0.26 2.41 20.27
N TRP A 472 0.55 1.62 20.96
CA TRP A 472 0.18 0.29 21.44
C TRP A 472 -0.80 0.32 22.62
N ASN A 473 -0.77 1.40 23.40
CA ASN A 473 -1.52 1.52 24.67
C ASN A 473 -2.93 2.13 24.49
N ASN A 474 -3.29 2.64 23.30
CA ASN A 474 -4.54 3.35 23.02
C ASN A 474 -5.60 2.51 22.33
#